data_254ecbcc583ddfcd4c98defdfd4f7330
#
_entry.id   254ecbcc583ddfcd4c98defdfd4f7330
#
_cell.length_a   1.000
_cell.length_b   1.000
_cell.length_c   1.000
_cell.angle_alpha   90.00
_cell.angle_beta   90.00
_cell.angle_gamma   90.00
#
_symmetry.space_group_name_H-M   'P 1'
#
loop_
_entity.id
_entity.type
_entity.pdbx_description
1 polymer ?
#
loop_
_entity_poly.entity_id
_entity_poly.type
_entity_poly.pdbx_seq_one_letter_code
_entity_poly.pdbx_strand_id
1 'polypeptide(L)'
;MASRYDVGHAGGMDQLFDAIDHVGIAVPDFDEAVRYYADVFGMTVAHEEVNEEQGVREAMLSVGDSGSSIQLLAPLSAASPIAKFLDQRGPGIQQLAYRVRDLDAVSEVLRDRGARLLYDEPKRGTAGSRVNFIHPKSAGGVLVELVEPSPTHS
;
A
#
# COMPACT_ATOMS: atom_id res chain seq x y z
N MET A 1 -27.31 -20.66 -9.05
CA MET A 1 -26.89 -19.74 -10.10
C MET A 1 -25.43 -19.36 -9.87
N ALA A 2 -24.53 -19.82 -10.73
CA ALA A 2 -23.12 -19.48 -10.56
C ALA A 2 -22.94 -17.97 -10.74
N SER A 3 -22.25 -17.35 -9.81
CA SER A 3 -21.93 -15.94 -9.92
C SER A 3 -21.16 -15.66 -11.20
N ARG A 4 -21.49 -14.60 -11.90
CA ARG A 4 -20.73 -14.14 -13.07
C ARG A 4 -19.23 -13.93 -12.76
N TYR A 5 -18.91 -13.84 -11.48
CA TYR A 5 -17.56 -13.62 -10.99
C TYR A 5 -16.94 -14.86 -10.32
N ASP A 6 -17.62 -16.00 -10.44
CA ASP A 6 -17.07 -17.25 -9.95
C ASP A 6 -16.00 -17.74 -10.93
N VAL A 7 -14.80 -17.25 -10.76
CA VAL A 7 -13.64 -17.75 -11.50
C VAL A 7 -13.21 -19.03 -10.80
N GLY A 8 -13.38 -20.15 -11.46
CA GLY A 8 -13.05 -21.44 -10.90
C GLY A 8 -11.67 -21.45 -10.26
N HIS A 9 -11.62 -21.90 -9.03
CA HIS A 9 -10.39 -21.98 -8.27
C HIS A 9 -9.56 -23.17 -8.76
N ALA A 10 -8.67 -22.91 -9.69
CA ALA A 10 -7.78 -23.95 -10.23
C ALA A 10 -6.55 -24.01 -9.35
N GLY A 11 -6.51 -24.96 -8.44
CA GLY A 11 -5.34 -25.38 -7.67
C GLY A 11 -4.43 -24.27 -7.15
N GLY A 12 -4.40 -24.02 -5.90
CA GLY A 12 -3.55 -23.03 -5.30
C GLY A 12 -4.29 -22.18 -4.30
N MET A 13 -3.84 -20.95 -4.12
CA MET A 13 -4.40 -20.06 -3.11
C MET A 13 -5.76 -19.54 -3.56
N ASP A 14 -6.82 -19.84 -2.81
CA ASP A 14 -8.16 -19.33 -3.07
C ASP A 14 -8.25 -17.85 -2.73
N GLN A 15 -7.61 -17.43 -1.65
CA GLN A 15 -7.54 -16.03 -1.24
C GLN A 15 -6.09 -15.58 -1.21
N LEU A 16 -5.77 -14.62 -2.05
CA LEU A 16 -4.42 -14.10 -2.13
C LEU A 16 -4.16 -13.03 -1.06
N PHE A 17 -5.21 -12.30 -0.67
CA PHE A 17 -5.09 -11.16 0.24
C PHE A 17 -5.83 -11.44 1.54
N ASP A 18 -5.20 -11.08 2.67
CA ASP A 18 -5.78 -11.28 3.99
C ASP A 18 -6.67 -10.11 4.41
N ALA A 19 -6.33 -8.90 3.99
CA ALA A 19 -7.04 -7.69 4.40
C ALA A 19 -6.58 -6.50 3.56
N ILE A 20 -7.32 -5.40 3.66
CA ILE A 20 -6.80 -4.09 3.26
C ILE A 20 -5.86 -3.65 4.38
N ASP A 21 -4.58 -3.49 4.07
CA ASP A 21 -3.59 -3.07 5.05
C ASP A 21 -3.67 -1.57 5.31
N HIS A 22 -3.64 -0.79 4.24
CA HIS A 22 -3.74 0.66 4.35
C HIS A 22 -4.14 1.29 3.02
N VAL A 23 -4.55 2.56 3.11
CA VAL A 23 -4.76 3.43 1.96
C VAL A 23 -3.70 4.52 2.04
N GLY A 24 -2.91 4.69 0.99
CA GLY A 24 -1.85 5.69 0.92
C GLY A 24 -2.36 6.99 0.32
N ILE A 25 -2.18 8.09 1.03
CA ILE A 25 -2.62 9.42 0.63
C ILE A 25 -1.42 10.33 0.51
N ALA A 26 -1.24 10.89 -0.68
CA ALA A 26 -0.17 11.85 -0.95
C ALA A 26 -0.56 13.23 -0.44
N VAL A 27 0.31 13.83 0.37
CA VAL A 27 0.10 15.16 0.95
C VAL A 27 1.33 16.04 0.72
N PRO A 28 1.14 17.34 0.45
CA PRO A 28 2.27 18.24 0.20
C PRO A 28 2.99 18.65 1.49
N ASP A 29 2.27 18.75 2.60
CA ASP A 29 2.81 19.17 3.91
C ASP A 29 2.52 18.08 4.93
N PHE A 30 3.55 17.35 5.32
CA PHE A 30 3.44 16.20 6.21
C PHE A 30 2.89 16.58 7.59
N ASP A 31 3.51 17.57 8.24
CA ASP A 31 3.14 17.93 9.60
C ASP A 31 1.71 18.48 9.70
N GLU A 32 1.32 19.28 8.71
CA GLU A 32 -0.04 19.80 8.64
C GLU A 32 -1.06 18.68 8.47
N ALA A 33 -0.79 17.74 7.58
CA ALA A 33 -1.69 16.60 7.33
C ALA A 33 -1.84 15.72 8.57
N VAL A 34 -0.73 15.40 9.23
CA VAL A 34 -0.76 14.57 10.45
C VAL A 34 -1.59 15.26 11.54
N ARG A 35 -1.37 16.56 11.73
CA ARG A 35 -2.15 17.35 12.71
C ARG A 35 -3.63 17.34 12.38
N TYR A 36 -3.98 17.54 11.13
CA TYR A 36 -5.39 17.55 10.71
C TYR A 36 -6.07 16.22 10.99
N TYR A 37 -5.43 15.12 10.61
CA TYR A 37 -6.00 13.79 10.84
C TYR A 37 -6.13 13.47 12.32
N ALA A 38 -5.17 13.90 13.14
CA ALA A 38 -5.25 13.69 14.58
C ALA A 38 -6.30 14.58 15.24
N ASP A 39 -6.30 15.87 14.93
CA ASP A 39 -7.15 16.86 15.60
C ASP A 39 -8.60 16.83 15.11
N VAL A 40 -8.80 16.67 13.80
CA VAL A 40 -10.14 16.74 13.21
C VAL A 40 -10.80 15.35 13.14
N PHE A 41 -10.04 14.35 12.70
CA PHE A 41 -10.57 12.99 12.55
C PHE A 41 -10.37 12.12 13.80
N GLY A 42 -9.59 12.59 14.77
CA GLY A 42 -9.35 11.85 16.01
C GLY A 42 -8.52 10.59 15.82
N MET A 43 -7.75 10.50 14.74
CA MET A 43 -6.97 9.32 14.45
C MET A 43 -5.64 9.32 15.21
N THR A 44 -5.20 8.12 15.60
CA THR A 44 -3.96 7.94 16.34
C THR A 44 -2.82 7.58 15.39
N VAL A 45 -1.70 8.30 15.51
CA VAL A 45 -0.48 7.97 14.79
C VAL A 45 0.16 6.75 15.44
N ALA A 46 0.26 5.66 14.70
CA ALA A 46 0.85 4.42 15.17
C ALA A 46 2.34 4.32 14.85
N HIS A 47 2.78 4.96 13.76
CA HIS A 47 4.16 4.84 13.30
C HIS A 47 4.49 6.00 12.37
N GLU A 48 5.71 6.51 12.47
CA GLU A 48 6.27 7.49 11.53
C GLU A 48 7.67 7.05 11.12
N GLU A 49 8.02 7.27 9.87
CA GLU A 49 9.39 7.03 9.43
C GLU A 49 9.72 7.82 8.17
N VAL A 50 11.02 7.92 7.91
CA VAL A 50 11.56 8.42 6.66
C VAL A 50 12.09 7.21 5.89
N ASN A 51 11.59 7.02 4.67
CA ASN A 51 12.05 5.96 3.78
C ASN A 51 12.79 6.60 2.61
N GLU A 52 14.12 6.66 2.72
CA GLU A 52 14.96 7.31 1.71
C GLU A 52 14.97 6.55 0.40
N GLU A 53 14.87 5.22 0.44
CA GLU A 53 14.81 4.38 -0.76
C GLU A 53 13.57 4.71 -1.60
N GLN A 54 12.44 4.93 -0.95
CA GLN A 54 11.19 5.30 -1.62
C GLN A 54 11.02 6.81 -1.78
N GLY A 55 11.89 7.60 -1.16
CA GLY A 55 11.86 9.06 -1.26
C GLY A 55 10.69 9.71 -0.53
N VAL A 56 10.26 9.14 0.60
CA VAL A 56 9.07 9.60 1.31
C VAL A 56 9.28 9.73 2.81
N ARG A 57 8.54 10.67 3.38
CA ARG A 57 8.28 10.76 4.81
C ARG A 57 6.85 10.26 5.01
N GLU A 58 6.64 9.35 5.95
CA GLU A 58 5.36 8.68 6.07
C GLU A 58 4.89 8.51 7.50
N ALA A 59 3.57 8.52 7.68
CA ALA A 59 2.91 8.23 8.94
C ALA A 59 1.81 7.21 8.71
N MET A 60 1.72 6.22 9.61
CA MET A 60 0.62 5.27 9.64
C MET A 60 -0.32 5.65 10.77
N LEU A 61 -1.59 5.82 10.45
CA LEU A 61 -2.63 6.17 11.41
C LEU A 61 -3.65 5.04 11.46
N SER A 62 -3.93 4.56 12.67
CA SER A 62 -4.89 3.47 12.86
C SER A 62 -6.33 3.93 12.62
N VAL A 63 -7.11 3.07 11.98
CA VAL A 63 -8.55 3.29 11.80
C VAL A 63 -9.28 2.41 12.84
N GLY A 64 -9.50 2.96 14.03
CA GLY A 64 -10.08 2.21 15.13
C GLY A 64 -9.30 0.93 15.42
N ASP A 65 -10.01 -0.16 15.69
CA ASP A 65 -9.45 -1.49 15.93
C ASP A 65 -9.56 -2.41 14.73
N SER A 66 -9.79 -1.84 13.55
CA SER A 66 -10.06 -2.63 12.33
C SER A 66 -8.87 -3.41 11.79
N GLY A 67 -7.65 -3.03 12.19
CA GLY A 67 -6.42 -3.56 11.59
C GLY A 67 -6.03 -2.87 10.30
N SER A 68 -6.85 -1.94 9.82
CA SER A 68 -6.55 -1.11 8.65
C SER A 68 -5.97 0.24 9.10
N SER A 69 -5.21 0.87 8.20
CA SER A 69 -4.57 2.15 8.49
C SER A 69 -4.73 3.11 7.31
N ILE A 70 -4.56 4.38 7.61
CA ILE A 70 -4.30 5.40 6.61
C ILE A 70 -2.80 5.69 6.64
N GLN A 71 -2.18 5.74 5.46
CA GLN A 71 -0.78 6.15 5.35
C GLN A 71 -0.71 7.53 4.72
N LEU A 72 -0.12 8.49 5.41
CA LEU A 72 0.15 9.81 4.85
C LEU A 72 1.57 9.82 4.30
N LEU A 73 1.72 10.25 3.06
CA LEU A 73 2.98 10.23 2.32
C LEU A 73 3.33 11.62 1.84
N ALA A 74 4.48 12.16 2.25
CA ALA A 74 4.99 13.42 1.72
C ALA A 74 6.34 13.16 1.05
N PRO A 75 6.67 13.90 -0.04
CA PRO A 75 7.91 13.69 -0.74
C PRO A 75 9.11 14.24 0.03
N LEU A 76 10.24 13.54 -0.04
CA LEU A 76 11.51 14.06 0.51
C LEU A 76 12.17 15.04 -0.46
N SER A 77 11.90 14.89 -1.76
CA SER A 77 12.50 15.74 -2.80
C SER A 77 11.63 15.72 -4.05
N ALA A 78 11.96 16.61 -4.99
CA ALA A 78 11.27 16.67 -6.28
C ALA A 78 11.43 15.37 -7.12
N ALA A 79 12.41 14.55 -6.82
CA ALA A 79 12.62 13.29 -7.52
C ALA A 79 11.73 12.15 -7.01
N SER A 80 11.05 12.36 -5.89
CA SER A 80 10.17 11.35 -5.29
C SER A 80 8.98 11.03 -6.19
N PRO A 81 8.54 9.76 -6.29
CA PRO A 81 7.30 9.42 -6.99
C PRO A 81 6.08 10.14 -6.41
N ILE A 82 6.09 10.45 -5.12
CA ILE A 82 5.01 11.21 -4.48
C ILE A 82 5.00 12.66 -4.96
N ALA A 83 6.17 13.27 -5.16
CA ALA A 83 6.24 14.63 -5.74
C ALA A 83 5.65 14.65 -7.14
N LYS A 84 5.95 13.64 -7.96
CA LYS A 84 5.38 13.51 -9.32
C LYS A 84 3.87 13.34 -9.28
N PHE A 85 3.37 12.52 -8.35
CA PHE A 85 1.93 12.34 -8.18
C PHE A 85 1.25 13.66 -7.82
N LEU A 86 1.81 14.39 -6.86
CA LEU A 86 1.27 15.70 -6.44
C LEU A 86 1.25 16.71 -7.57
N ASP A 87 2.32 16.74 -8.38
CA ASP A 87 2.41 17.66 -9.54
C ASP A 87 1.36 17.33 -10.60
N GLN A 88 1.08 16.05 -10.83
CA GLN A 88 0.17 15.62 -11.88
C GLN A 88 -1.28 15.60 -11.44
N ARG A 89 -1.56 15.27 -10.18
CA ARG A 89 -2.92 15.02 -9.69
C ARG A 89 -3.32 15.84 -8.47
N GLY A 90 -2.36 16.51 -7.81
CA GLY A 90 -2.61 17.16 -6.53
C GLY A 90 -2.73 16.16 -5.39
N PRO A 91 -3.03 16.63 -4.17
CA PRO A 91 -3.21 15.75 -3.01
C PRO A 91 -4.36 14.77 -3.23
N GLY A 92 -4.18 13.55 -2.74
CA GLY A 92 -5.22 12.55 -2.86
C GLY A 92 -4.71 11.13 -2.63
N ILE A 93 -5.61 10.16 -2.84
CA ILE A 93 -5.28 8.74 -2.70
C ILE A 93 -4.31 8.34 -3.80
N GLN A 94 -3.15 7.81 -3.42
CA GLN A 94 -2.11 7.42 -4.34
C GLN A 94 -2.05 5.91 -4.54
N GLN A 95 -2.35 5.13 -3.48
CA GLN A 95 -2.25 3.67 -3.53
C GLN A 95 -3.23 3.00 -2.59
N LEU A 96 -3.54 1.74 -2.91
CA LEU A 96 -4.32 0.84 -2.06
C LEU A 96 -3.43 -0.36 -1.74
N ALA A 97 -3.22 -0.66 -0.46
CA ALA A 97 -2.36 -1.75 -0.06
C ALA A 97 -3.15 -2.92 0.51
N TYR A 98 -2.91 -4.11 -0.02
CA TYR A 98 -3.43 -5.36 0.52
C TYR A 98 -2.36 -6.07 1.33
N ARG A 99 -2.79 -6.65 2.46
CA ARG A 99 -1.91 -7.48 3.29
C ARG A 99 -1.88 -8.89 2.73
N VAL A 100 -0.67 -9.44 2.63
CA VAL A 100 -0.45 -10.81 2.20
C VAL A 100 0.38 -11.55 3.24
N ARG A 101 0.18 -12.87 3.33
CA ARG A 101 0.91 -13.71 4.26
C ARG A 101 2.28 -14.10 3.72
N ASP A 102 2.34 -14.41 2.44
CA ASP A 102 3.55 -14.87 1.74
C ASP A 102 3.65 -14.13 0.41
N LEU A 103 4.45 -13.06 0.40
CA LEU A 103 4.56 -12.20 -0.76
C LEU A 103 5.15 -12.92 -1.98
N ASP A 104 6.13 -13.80 -1.75
CA ASP A 104 6.74 -14.53 -2.86
C ASP A 104 5.73 -15.46 -3.53
N ALA A 105 4.94 -16.19 -2.74
CA ALA A 105 3.92 -17.09 -3.26
C ALA A 105 2.81 -16.33 -3.99
N VAL A 106 2.34 -15.23 -3.42
CA VAL A 106 1.30 -14.39 -4.03
C VAL A 106 1.81 -13.78 -5.33
N SER A 107 3.05 -13.29 -5.35
CA SER A 107 3.65 -12.72 -6.55
C SER A 107 3.71 -13.73 -7.70
N GLU A 108 4.10 -14.96 -7.40
CA GLU A 108 4.15 -16.03 -8.40
C GLU A 108 2.77 -16.32 -8.98
N VAL A 109 1.75 -16.45 -8.13
CA VAL A 109 0.37 -16.68 -8.57
C VAL A 109 -0.11 -15.54 -9.46
N LEU A 110 0.14 -14.29 -9.06
CA LEU A 110 -0.28 -13.12 -9.83
C LEU A 110 0.40 -13.08 -11.20
N ARG A 111 1.71 -13.36 -11.25
CA ARG A 111 2.44 -13.40 -12.53
C ARG A 111 1.90 -14.49 -13.44
N ASP A 112 1.60 -15.67 -12.89
CA ASP A 112 1.02 -16.78 -13.65
C ASP A 112 -0.36 -16.42 -14.22
N ARG A 113 -1.09 -15.54 -13.52
CA ARG A 113 -2.40 -15.04 -13.98
C ARG A 113 -2.30 -13.83 -14.89
N GLY A 114 -1.09 -13.40 -15.24
CA GLY A 114 -0.85 -12.32 -16.19
C GLY A 114 -0.75 -10.93 -15.57
N ALA A 115 -0.75 -10.80 -14.26
CA ALA A 115 -0.57 -9.51 -13.61
C ALA A 115 0.90 -9.08 -13.66
N ARG A 116 1.12 -7.80 -13.94
CA ARG A 116 2.47 -7.23 -13.98
C ARG A 116 2.82 -6.61 -12.63
N LEU A 117 3.90 -7.10 -12.03
CA LEU A 117 4.46 -6.52 -10.81
C LEU A 117 5.59 -5.55 -11.17
N LEU A 118 5.75 -4.50 -10.38
CA LEU A 118 6.74 -3.45 -10.68
C LEU A 118 8.18 -3.88 -10.40
N TYR A 119 8.39 -4.74 -9.39
CA TYR A 119 9.73 -5.18 -9.01
C TYR A 119 9.88 -6.67 -9.25
N ASP A 120 11.06 -7.08 -9.70
CA ASP A 120 11.40 -8.50 -9.82
C ASP A 120 11.51 -9.16 -8.45
N GLU A 121 12.04 -8.42 -7.48
CA GLU A 121 12.20 -8.86 -6.11
C GLU A 121 11.52 -7.89 -5.16
N PRO A 122 10.97 -8.36 -4.03
CA PRO A 122 10.36 -7.48 -3.04
C PRO A 122 11.35 -6.42 -2.52
N LYS A 123 10.80 -5.28 -2.15
CA LYS A 123 11.54 -4.18 -1.56
C LYS A 123 11.12 -4.01 -0.10
N ARG A 124 11.93 -3.26 0.64
CA ARG A 124 11.60 -2.91 2.02
C ARG A 124 10.55 -1.81 2.03
N GLY A 125 9.49 -2.03 2.81
CA GLY A 125 8.43 -1.06 3.04
C GLY A 125 8.39 -0.56 4.48
N THR A 126 7.27 0.03 4.84
CA THR A 126 7.05 0.62 6.17
C THR A 126 7.19 -0.43 7.28
N ALA A 127 7.83 -0.04 8.39
CA ALA A 127 7.97 -0.85 9.60
C ALA A 127 8.63 -2.22 9.33
N GLY A 128 9.57 -2.27 8.39
CA GLY A 128 10.32 -3.49 8.08
C GLY A 128 9.53 -4.52 7.27
N SER A 129 8.40 -4.13 6.69
CA SER A 129 7.63 -5.00 5.83
C SER A 129 8.36 -5.28 4.51
N ARG A 130 7.90 -6.32 3.81
CA ARG A 130 8.32 -6.59 2.43
C ARG A 130 7.18 -6.18 1.51
N VAL A 131 7.49 -5.48 0.43
CA VAL A 131 6.46 -4.95 -0.46
C VAL A 131 6.79 -5.17 -1.94
N ASN A 132 5.73 -5.19 -2.73
CA ASN A 132 5.80 -5.07 -4.18
C ASN A 132 4.54 -4.35 -4.63
N PHE A 133 4.50 -3.94 -5.88
CA PHE A 133 3.36 -3.23 -6.45
C PHE A 133 2.86 -3.93 -7.70
N ILE A 134 1.54 -3.93 -7.87
CA ILE A 134 0.92 -4.34 -9.13
C ILE A 134 0.80 -3.10 -10.01
N HIS A 135 1.28 -3.20 -11.26
CA HIS A 135 1.17 -2.11 -12.20
C HIS A 135 -0.30 -1.70 -12.38
N PRO A 136 -0.61 -0.39 -12.40
CA PRO A 136 -2.01 0.05 -12.53
C PRO A 136 -2.75 -0.55 -13.72
N LYS A 137 -2.07 -0.84 -14.82
CA LYS A 137 -2.70 -1.49 -15.99
C LYS A 137 -3.24 -2.89 -15.67
N SER A 138 -2.68 -3.55 -14.67
CA SER A 138 -3.14 -4.87 -14.22
C SER A 138 -4.15 -4.80 -13.09
N ALA A 139 -4.53 -3.59 -12.66
CA ALA A 139 -5.42 -3.38 -11.52
C ALA A 139 -6.46 -2.28 -11.78
N GLY A 140 -6.91 -2.16 -13.04
CA GLY A 140 -7.98 -1.24 -13.39
C GLY A 140 -7.65 0.23 -13.19
N GLY A 141 -6.38 0.60 -13.26
CA GLY A 141 -5.93 1.99 -13.08
C GLY A 141 -5.51 2.34 -11.66
N VAL A 142 -5.59 1.39 -10.74
CA VAL A 142 -5.22 1.62 -9.33
C VAL A 142 -3.82 1.09 -9.07
N LEU A 143 -2.98 1.90 -8.43
CA LEU A 143 -1.69 1.41 -7.94
C LEU A 143 -1.96 0.56 -6.69
N VAL A 144 -1.70 -0.73 -6.79
CA VAL A 144 -1.92 -1.68 -5.69
C VAL A 144 -0.59 -2.08 -5.09
N GLU A 145 -0.46 -1.92 -3.77
CA GLU A 145 0.69 -2.39 -3.01
C GLU A 145 0.35 -3.74 -2.37
N LEU A 146 1.33 -4.64 -2.36
CA LEU A 146 1.24 -5.91 -1.64
C LEU A 146 2.19 -5.82 -0.45
N VAL A 147 1.68 -6.04 0.76
CA VAL A 147 2.44 -5.86 2.00
C VAL A 147 2.47 -7.17 2.77
N GLU A 148 3.67 -7.69 2.98
CA GLU A 148 3.91 -8.77 3.92
C GLU A 148 4.49 -8.16 5.19
N PRO A 149 3.73 -8.12 6.30
CA PRO A 149 4.22 -7.50 7.53
C PRO A 149 5.47 -8.18 8.07
N SER A 150 6.29 -7.39 8.76
CA SER A 150 7.43 -7.96 9.47
C SER A 150 6.94 -8.96 10.53
N PRO A 151 7.63 -10.11 10.72
CA PRO A 151 7.23 -11.09 11.74
C PRO A 151 7.17 -10.53 13.15
N THR A 152 7.90 -9.44 13.42
CA THR A 152 7.92 -8.79 14.73
C THR A 152 6.72 -7.89 14.99
N HIS A 153 5.86 -7.69 14.00
CA HIS A 153 4.68 -6.83 14.06
C HIS A 153 3.39 -7.61 13.82
N SER A 154 3.37 -8.85 14.21
CA SER A 154 2.16 -9.69 14.12
C SER A 154 1.10 -9.25 15.14
#